data_59b09bd116cdacac7aa755c2a23f3eab
#
_entry.id   59b09bd116cdacac7aa755c2a23f3eab
#
_cell.length_a   1.000
_cell.length_b   1.000
_cell.length_c   1.000
_cell.angle_alpha   90.00
_cell.angle_beta   90.00
_cell.angle_gamma   90.00
#
_symmetry.space_group_name_H-M   'P 1'
#
loop_
_entity.id
_entity.type
_entity.pdbx_description
1 polymer ?
#
loop_
_entity_poly.entity_id
_entity_poly.type
_entity_poly.pdbx_seq_one_letter_code
_entity_poly.pdbx_strand_id
1 'polypeptide(L)'
;MKPTKRIKVKNGIEYWYEETPYYDKEKKQIRHKSKYLGRNVDGQPVKMRSAPDEIKERAKPKSASVKSSYDYGSILILQSVMEELKLDHYLESQLPSSEASLVRALAFNRIIRPTAMKNVGSWFEGTALALESPQINLASQRISEFLCKLGESNIPDRFTSQLIEGTGTANTLIYDITSLSSYSKLIGLLEYGYNRDGADLPQINLSLIMDKDRGIPVMYDIFPGSIPDVSTLSGTLKKIKAHGIQNYIAIMDRGFFSLSNLCELAHNGISFIMAAKLQLNDLKHLLTEAQKDIDDAKYLHKFNKDPIFAKPITYKIDTSVVQGYAYYDPKLEQIEKQTLLTKLYDIREELVKVRLKKNSNPYVVFKDKVQGFGNYFDWKVTDDHFDVSIKQNAVAQRMNKMGKYILFYSGNFDAIECLSLYRERDEIERSFKSLKNEIDILPLNAHSEKTTRGFIFIAFLSLIIRTRLITMMRAAGLLDKYSVELLLLQLEKLRKITLADGQMLVTEMTKKQREILQALNLCA
;
A
#
# COMPACT_ATOMS: atom_id res chain seq x y z
N MET A 1 14.90 15.02 -79.13
CA MET A 1 14.56 13.65 -79.57
C MET A 1 13.02 13.56 -79.67
N LYS A 2 12.47 12.95 -80.73
CA LYS A 2 11.01 12.89 -80.92
C LYS A 2 10.39 11.76 -80.11
N PRO A 3 9.23 11.94 -79.47
CA PRO A 3 8.53 10.90 -78.76
C PRO A 3 8.04 9.78 -79.71
N THR A 4 8.10 8.53 -79.22
CA THR A 4 7.71 7.35 -79.98
C THR A 4 6.57 6.64 -79.25
N LYS A 5 5.51 6.22 -79.97
CA LYS A 5 4.40 5.47 -79.38
C LYS A 5 4.72 3.98 -79.40
N ARG A 6 4.52 3.28 -78.26
CA ARG A 6 4.73 1.82 -78.12
C ARG A 6 3.60 1.18 -77.33
N ILE A 7 3.28 -0.09 -77.70
CA ILE A 7 2.38 -0.92 -76.98
C ILE A 7 3.15 -1.73 -75.92
N LYS A 8 2.67 -1.73 -74.66
CA LYS A 8 3.17 -2.59 -73.58
C LYS A 8 2.07 -3.49 -73.09
N VAL A 9 2.36 -4.78 -72.94
CA VAL A 9 1.41 -5.77 -72.41
C VAL A 9 1.60 -5.87 -70.86
N LYS A 10 0.52 -5.72 -70.11
CA LYS A 10 0.51 -5.97 -68.67
C LYS A 10 -0.71 -6.85 -68.36
N ASN A 11 -0.46 -7.98 -67.70
CA ASN A 11 -1.52 -8.97 -67.33
C ASN A 11 -2.43 -9.36 -68.51
N GLY A 12 -1.82 -9.61 -69.71
CA GLY A 12 -2.56 -10.00 -70.93
C GLY A 12 -3.34 -8.88 -71.61
N ILE A 13 -3.22 -7.63 -71.15
CA ILE A 13 -3.91 -6.47 -71.71
C ILE A 13 -2.87 -5.52 -72.32
N GLU A 14 -3.14 -5.08 -73.56
CA GLU A 14 -2.30 -4.14 -74.27
C GLU A 14 -2.60 -2.69 -73.91
N TYR A 15 -1.57 -1.89 -73.73
CA TYR A 15 -1.64 -0.46 -73.41
C TYR A 15 -0.71 0.36 -74.26
N TRP A 16 -1.19 1.49 -74.73
CA TRP A 16 -0.38 2.47 -75.45
C TRP A 16 0.36 3.38 -74.49
N TYR A 17 1.65 3.56 -74.77
CA TYR A 17 2.54 4.51 -74.09
C TYR A 17 3.27 5.38 -75.10
N GLU A 18 3.44 6.64 -74.79
CA GLU A 18 4.35 7.56 -75.48
C GLU A 18 5.65 7.61 -74.69
N GLU A 19 6.77 7.24 -75.33
CA GLU A 19 8.11 7.22 -74.73
C GLU A 19 8.94 8.36 -75.29
N THR A 20 9.34 9.28 -74.40
CA THR A 20 10.21 10.40 -74.76
C THR A 20 11.60 10.10 -74.21
N PRO A 21 12.58 9.89 -75.08
CA PRO A 21 13.97 9.69 -74.64
C PRO A 21 14.55 11.01 -74.11
N TYR A 22 15.26 10.92 -73.02
CA TYR A 22 16.02 12.01 -72.43
C TYR A 22 17.39 11.51 -71.92
N TYR A 23 18.38 12.38 -71.92
CA TYR A 23 19.69 12.03 -71.39
C TYR A 23 19.77 12.33 -69.88
N ASP A 24 19.98 11.29 -69.09
CA ASP A 24 20.18 11.37 -67.65
C ASP A 24 21.66 11.74 -67.39
N LYS A 25 21.91 12.95 -66.97
CA LYS A 25 23.25 13.48 -66.71
C LYS A 25 23.97 12.80 -65.54
N GLU A 26 23.24 12.32 -64.56
CA GLU A 26 23.81 11.65 -63.39
C GLU A 26 24.27 10.23 -63.72
N LYS A 27 23.42 9.51 -64.46
CA LYS A 27 23.69 8.12 -64.82
C LYS A 27 24.39 7.97 -66.19
N LYS A 28 24.69 9.08 -66.85
CA LYS A 28 25.38 9.16 -68.16
C LYS A 28 24.80 8.23 -69.25
N GLN A 29 23.46 8.07 -69.26
CA GLN A 29 22.75 7.15 -70.19
C GLN A 29 21.42 7.74 -70.68
N ILE A 30 20.97 7.28 -71.84
CA ILE A 30 19.69 7.67 -72.37
C ILE A 30 18.59 6.88 -71.61
N ARG A 31 17.63 7.58 -71.04
CA ARG A 31 16.45 7.01 -70.40
C ARG A 31 15.22 7.45 -71.11
N HIS A 32 14.10 6.73 -70.87
CA HIS A 32 12.82 7.02 -71.48
C HIS A 32 11.79 7.42 -70.42
N LYS A 33 11.13 8.53 -70.60
CA LYS A 33 9.98 8.94 -69.82
C LYS A 33 8.73 8.43 -70.51
N SER A 34 7.98 7.51 -69.89
CA SER A 34 6.78 6.90 -70.46
C SER A 34 5.55 7.65 -69.97
N LYS A 35 4.65 8.03 -70.89
CA LYS A 35 3.35 8.61 -70.64
C LYS A 35 2.29 7.64 -71.10
N TYR A 36 1.36 7.24 -70.24
CA TYR A 36 0.24 6.37 -70.58
C TYR A 36 -0.76 7.08 -71.48
N LEU A 37 -1.15 6.47 -72.60
CA LEU A 37 -2.08 7.02 -73.56
C LEU A 37 -3.48 6.37 -73.52
N GLY A 38 -3.57 5.10 -73.08
CA GLY A 38 -4.81 4.37 -73.02
C GLY A 38 -4.67 2.87 -73.23
N ARG A 39 -5.75 2.09 -73.08
CA ARG A 39 -5.81 0.68 -73.43
C ARG A 39 -5.88 0.55 -74.96
N ASN A 40 -5.23 -0.45 -75.56
CA ASN A 40 -5.35 -0.74 -76.97
C ASN A 40 -6.69 -1.41 -77.25
N VAL A 41 -7.53 -0.77 -78.04
CA VAL A 41 -8.77 -1.31 -78.49
C VAL A 41 -8.77 -1.11 -80.07
N ASP A 42 -8.74 -2.18 -80.77
CA ASP A 42 -8.74 -2.19 -82.27
C ASP A 42 -7.60 -1.27 -82.85
N GLY A 43 -6.40 -1.32 -82.24
CA GLY A 43 -5.25 -0.58 -82.70
C GLY A 43 -5.19 0.91 -82.26
N GLN A 44 -6.20 1.38 -81.54
CA GLN A 44 -6.28 2.78 -81.06
C GLN A 44 -6.20 2.91 -79.50
N PRO A 45 -5.56 3.96 -79.02
CA PRO A 45 -5.51 4.21 -77.56
C PRO A 45 -6.85 4.75 -77.05
N VAL A 46 -7.58 3.94 -76.28
CA VAL A 46 -8.82 4.35 -75.64
C VAL A 46 -8.55 4.65 -74.17
N LYS A 47 -8.73 5.92 -73.74
CA LYS A 47 -8.68 6.30 -72.32
C LYS A 47 -9.95 5.81 -71.66
N MET A 48 -9.83 4.81 -70.79
CA MET A 48 -10.92 4.54 -69.85
C MET A 48 -11.12 5.76 -68.94
N ARG A 49 -12.35 6.25 -68.82
CA ARG A 49 -12.68 7.30 -67.86
C ARG A 49 -12.31 6.80 -66.47
N SER A 50 -11.45 7.51 -65.78
CA SER A 50 -11.26 7.33 -64.33
C SER A 50 -12.59 7.65 -63.64
N ALA A 51 -12.92 6.88 -62.59
CA ALA A 51 -14.11 7.19 -61.80
C ALA A 51 -14.07 8.68 -61.37
N PRO A 52 -15.25 9.34 -61.30
CA PRO A 52 -15.34 10.74 -60.93
C PRO A 52 -14.60 10.99 -59.60
N ASP A 53 -13.95 12.14 -59.45
CA ASP A 53 -13.17 12.48 -58.25
C ASP A 53 -14.00 12.45 -56.94
N GLU A 54 -15.32 12.65 -57.04
CA GLU A 54 -16.27 12.50 -55.92
C GLU A 54 -16.32 11.07 -55.34
N ILE A 55 -16.05 10.02 -56.15
CA ILE A 55 -16.00 8.64 -55.65
C ILE A 55 -14.64 8.38 -54.95
N LYS A 56 -13.59 9.09 -55.34
CA LYS A 56 -12.26 8.99 -54.67
C LYS A 56 -12.24 9.64 -53.30
N GLU A 57 -13.00 10.71 -53.06
CA GLU A 57 -13.14 11.32 -51.74
C GLU A 57 -13.98 10.48 -50.78
N ARG A 58 -15.00 9.75 -51.30
CA ARG A 58 -15.81 8.82 -50.46
C ARG A 58 -15.10 7.52 -50.12
N ALA A 59 -14.02 7.15 -50.78
CA ALA A 59 -13.33 5.88 -50.63
C ALA A 59 -12.04 5.96 -49.74
N LYS A 60 -11.68 7.11 -49.21
CA LYS A 60 -10.70 7.18 -48.15
C LYS A 60 -11.45 7.10 -46.83
N PRO A 61 -11.35 6.00 -46.06
CA PRO A 61 -11.71 6.11 -44.66
C PRO A 61 -10.85 7.26 -44.10
N LYS A 62 -11.50 8.30 -43.55
CA LYS A 62 -10.79 9.27 -42.75
C LYS A 62 -10.15 8.43 -41.68
N SER A 63 -8.84 8.21 -41.76
CA SER A 63 -8.11 7.52 -40.70
C SER A 63 -8.29 8.37 -39.46
N ALA A 64 -9.14 7.92 -38.56
CA ALA A 64 -9.27 8.58 -37.25
C ALA A 64 -7.90 8.49 -36.59
N SER A 65 -7.11 9.57 -36.68
CA SER A 65 -5.82 9.62 -36.00
C SER A 65 -6.07 9.86 -34.52
N VAL A 66 -5.43 9.04 -33.69
CA VAL A 66 -5.46 9.20 -32.23
C VAL A 66 -4.56 10.38 -31.86
N LYS A 67 -5.10 11.39 -31.20
CA LYS A 67 -4.36 12.54 -30.68
C LYS A 67 -3.72 12.21 -29.34
N SER A 68 -4.44 11.59 -28.43
CA SER A 68 -3.97 11.22 -27.10
C SER A 68 -4.74 10.04 -26.54
N SER A 69 -4.14 9.35 -25.58
CA SER A 69 -4.72 8.17 -24.92
C SER A 69 -4.42 8.25 -23.42
N TYR A 70 -5.45 8.09 -22.60
CA TYR A 70 -5.39 8.30 -21.14
C TYR A 70 -5.78 7.02 -20.40
N ASP A 71 -5.12 6.72 -19.30
CA ASP A 71 -5.59 5.70 -18.35
C ASP A 71 -6.96 6.14 -17.80
N TYR A 72 -7.96 5.35 -18.09
CA TYR A 72 -9.33 5.61 -17.63
C TYR A 72 -9.77 4.60 -16.58
N GLY A 73 -9.47 3.31 -16.78
CA GLY A 73 -10.02 2.26 -15.95
C GLY A 73 -9.48 2.25 -14.53
N SER A 74 -8.19 2.55 -14.33
CA SER A 74 -7.61 2.68 -12.99
C SER A 74 -8.17 3.91 -12.26
N ILE A 75 -8.42 5.00 -13.00
CA ILE A 75 -9.02 6.21 -12.43
C ILE A 75 -10.47 5.95 -12.03
N LEU A 76 -11.26 5.33 -12.90
CA LEU A 76 -12.67 5.03 -12.68
C LEU A 76 -12.90 4.28 -11.36
N ILE A 77 -12.12 3.23 -11.09
CA ILE A 77 -12.29 2.45 -9.86
C ILE A 77 -11.92 3.22 -8.61
N LEU A 78 -10.89 4.05 -8.63
CA LEU A 78 -10.53 4.86 -7.48
C LEU A 78 -11.54 6.00 -7.24
N GLN A 79 -12.08 6.58 -8.30
CA GLN A 79 -13.17 7.56 -8.21
C GLN A 79 -14.42 6.95 -7.59
N SER A 80 -14.80 5.74 -7.98
CA SER A 80 -15.97 5.07 -7.40
C SER A 80 -15.80 4.79 -5.90
N VAL A 81 -14.58 4.48 -5.44
CA VAL A 81 -14.30 4.34 -4.00
C VAL A 81 -14.41 5.69 -3.28
N MET A 82 -13.90 6.77 -3.89
CA MET A 82 -14.03 8.11 -3.31
C MET A 82 -15.49 8.56 -3.22
N GLU A 83 -16.29 8.27 -4.24
CA GLU A 83 -17.71 8.59 -4.29
C GLU A 83 -18.50 7.81 -3.20
N GLU A 84 -18.27 6.50 -3.09
CA GLU A 84 -18.89 5.65 -2.08
C GLU A 84 -18.64 6.16 -0.65
N LEU A 85 -17.41 6.56 -0.37
CA LEU A 85 -17.01 7.10 0.93
C LEU A 85 -17.25 8.62 1.06
N LYS A 86 -17.78 9.28 0.03
CA LYS A 86 -18.01 10.74 -0.05
C LYS A 86 -16.76 11.58 0.20
N LEU A 87 -15.56 11.06 -0.13
CA LEU A 87 -14.29 11.72 0.18
C LEU A 87 -14.12 13.04 -0.59
N ASP A 88 -14.60 13.09 -1.84
CA ASP A 88 -14.59 14.34 -2.62
C ASP A 88 -15.43 15.42 -1.98
N HIS A 89 -16.63 15.09 -1.48
CA HIS A 89 -17.48 16.03 -0.78
C HIS A 89 -16.79 16.62 0.47
N TYR A 90 -16.09 15.78 1.24
CA TYR A 90 -15.37 16.25 2.42
C TYR A 90 -14.18 17.15 2.06
N LEU A 91 -13.48 16.87 0.97
CA LEU A 91 -12.38 17.70 0.48
C LEU A 91 -12.90 19.04 -0.06
N GLU A 92 -13.93 19.02 -0.90
CA GLU A 92 -14.48 20.21 -1.56
C GLU A 92 -15.21 21.16 -0.60
N SER A 93 -15.70 20.64 0.54
CA SER A 93 -16.27 21.48 1.59
C SER A 93 -15.22 22.38 2.29
N GLN A 94 -13.92 22.09 2.11
CA GLN A 94 -12.83 22.73 2.83
C GLN A 94 -11.76 23.34 1.92
N LEU A 95 -11.69 22.88 0.68
CA LEU A 95 -10.69 23.27 -0.30
C LEU A 95 -11.36 23.82 -1.56
N PRO A 96 -10.75 24.81 -2.23
CA PRO A 96 -11.13 25.15 -3.60
C PRO A 96 -11.06 23.91 -4.50
N SER A 97 -11.94 23.83 -5.50
CA SER A 97 -12.03 22.66 -6.41
C SER A 97 -10.68 22.28 -7.05
N SER A 98 -9.85 23.26 -7.40
CA SER A 98 -8.51 23.01 -7.94
C SER A 98 -7.57 22.35 -6.92
N GLU A 99 -7.65 22.74 -5.64
CA GLU A 99 -6.83 22.14 -4.57
C GLU A 99 -7.36 20.74 -4.19
N ALA A 100 -8.68 20.55 -4.16
CA ALA A 100 -9.29 19.22 -3.95
C ALA A 100 -8.89 18.26 -5.08
N SER A 101 -8.92 18.72 -6.34
CA SER A 101 -8.42 17.93 -7.47
C SER A 101 -6.92 17.63 -7.39
N LEU A 102 -6.12 18.55 -6.83
CA LEU A 102 -4.69 18.30 -6.56
C LEU A 102 -4.50 17.21 -5.50
N VAL A 103 -5.28 17.23 -4.41
CA VAL A 103 -5.27 16.16 -3.39
C VAL A 103 -5.61 14.81 -4.02
N ARG A 104 -6.67 14.76 -4.84
CA ARG A 104 -7.09 13.55 -5.58
C ARG A 104 -5.97 13.02 -6.47
N ALA A 105 -5.37 13.89 -7.28
CA ALA A 105 -4.27 13.51 -8.18
C ALA A 105 -3.07 12.93 -7.41
N LEU A 106 -2.68 13.57 -6.29
CA LEU A 106 -1.59 13.10 -5.44
C LEU A 106 -1.93 11.75 -4.80
N ALA A 107 -3.15 11.57 -4.27
CA ALA A 107 -3.58 10.33 -3.65
C ALA A 107 -3.62 9.16 -4.67
N PHE A 108 -4.17 9.40 -5.86
CA PHE A 108 -4.22 8.38 -6.92
C PHE A 108 -2.83 8.02 -7.45
N ASN A 109 -1.92 9.01 -7.55
CA ASN A 109 -0.54 8.74 -7.90
C ASN A 109 0.11 7.78 -6.90
N ARG A 110 -0.11 7.97 -5.59
CA ARG A 110 0.41 7.07 -4.55
C ARG A 110 -0.14 5.63 -4.64
N ILE A 111 -1.35 5.46 -5.16
CA ILE A 111 -1.99 4.14 -5.26
C ILE A 111 -1.62 3.43 -6.58
N ILE A 112 -1.68 4.15 -7.71
CA ILE A 112 -1.50 3.55 -9.04
C ILE A 112 -0.02 3.40 -9.39
N ARG A 113 0.76 4.46 -9.17
CA ARG A 113 2.18 4.50 -9.54
C ARG A 113 2.92 5.52 -8.68
N PRO A 114 3.32 5.15 -7.47
CA PRO A 114 4.09 6.03 -6.60
C PRO A 114 5.31 6.58 -7.33
N THR A 115 5.41 7.90 -7.42
CA THR A 115 6.51 8.58 -8.10
C THR A 115 7.03 9.74 -7.26
N ALA A 116 8.27 10.16 -7.51
CA ALA A 116 8.79 11.39 -6.92
C ALA A 116 7.93 12.59 -7.36
N MET A 117 7.77 13.59 -6.49
CA MET A 117 6.89 14.76 -6.72
C MET A 117 7.14 15.46 -8.06
N LYS A 118 8.41 15.51 -8.52
CA LYS A 118 8.78 16.09 -9.81
C LYS A 118 8.20 15.35 -11.03
N ASN A 119 7.80 14.09 -10.87
CA ASN A 119 7.31 13.25 -11.96
C ASN A 119 5.78 13.08 -11.93
N VAL A 120 5.09 13.63 -10.91
CA VAL A 120 3.64 13.50 -10.78
C VAL A 120 2.91 14.13 -11.96
N GLY A 121 3.38 15.29 -12.45
CA GLY A 121 2.81 15.95 -13.63
C GLY A 121 2.82 15.06 -14.87
N SER A 122 3.96 14.42 -15.18
CA SER A 122 4.08 13.53 -16.34
C SER A 122 3.19 12.28 -16.22
N TRP A 123 3.02 11.74 -15.02
CA TRP A 123 2.07 10.66 -14.78
C TRP A 123 0.63 11.13 -14.99
N PHE A 124 0.27 12.29 -14.42
CA PHE A 124 -1.07 12.86 -14.48
C PHE A 124 -1.53 13.11 -15.92
N GLU A 125 -0.66 13.67 -16.77
CA GLU A 125 -0.93 13.91 -18.20
C GLU A 125 -1.35 12.65 -18.96
N GLY A 126 -0.95 11.47 -18.52
CA GLY A 126 -1.33 10.17 -19.08
C GLY A 126 -2.64 9.59 -18.53
N THR A 127 -3.35 10.27 -17.64
CA THR A 127 -4.56 9.80 -16.97
C THR A 127 -5.79 10.59 -17.35
N ALA A 128 -6.98 10.00 -17.17
CA ALA A 128 -8.25 10.67 -17.41
C ALA A 128 -8.47 11.89 -16.50
N LEU A 129 -7.77 11.99 -15.35
CA LEU A 129 -7.81 13.16 -14.48
C LEU A 129 -7.35 14.44 -15.20
N ALA A 130 -6.42 14.35 -16.14
CA ALA A 130 -5.95 15.48 -16.92
C ALA A 130 -7.05 16.08 -17.81
N LEU A 131 -8.04 15.29 -18.21
CA LEU A 131 -9.21 15.76 -18.97
C LEU A 131 -10.22 16.46 -18.06
N GLU A 132 -10.35 16.01 -16.80
CA GLU A 132 -11.30 16.54 -15.83
C GLU A 132 -10.80 17.84 -15.20
N SER A 133 -9.49 17.96 -15.02
CA SER A 133 -8.87 19.10 -14.32
C SER A 133 -7.61 19.58 -15.03
N PRO A 134 -7.70 20.05 -16.29
CA PRO A 134 -6.54 20.40 -17.12
C PRO A 134 -5.74 21.60 -16.60
N GLN A 135 -6.30 22.39 -15.69
CA GLN A 135 -5.70 23.61 -15.13
C GLN A 135 -4.82 23.37 -13.89
N ILE A 136 -4.73 22.12 -13.39
CA ILE A 136 -3.95 21.84 -12.19
C ILE A 136 -2.45 22.02 -12.47
N ASN A 137 -1.79 22.77 -11.62
CA ASN A 137 -0.34 22.95 -11.68
C ASN A 137 0.36 21.93 -10.77
N LEU A 138 0.97 20.92 -11.39
CA LEU A 138 1.70 19.83 -10.72
C LEU A 138 3.22 20.02 -10.74
N ALA A 139 3.71 21.26 -10.91
CA ALA A 139 5.14 21.55 -10.73
C ALA A 139 5.56 21.21 -9.28
N SER A 140 6.72 20.58 -9.12
CA SER A 140 7.23 20.10 -7.82
C SER A 140 7.22 21.17 -6.73
N GLN A 141 7.56 22.42 -7.09
CA GLN A 141 7.51 23.54 -6.14
C GLN A 141 6.07 23.81 -5.67
N ARG A 142 5.09 23.84 -6.58
CA ARG A 142 3.68 24.06 -6.24
C ARG A 142 3.10 22.96 -5.37
N ILE A 143 3.46 21.72 -5.66
CA ILE A 143 3.10 20.58 -4.80
C ILE A 143 3.69 20.77 -3.40
N SER A 144 4.96 21.15 -3.28
CA SER A 144 5.62 21.37 -1.99
C SER A 144 4.98 22.51 -1.20
N GLU A 145 4.69 23.65 -1.86
CA GLU A 145 3.98 24.79 -1.26
C GLU A 145 2.58 24.39 -0.76
N PHE A 146 1.86 23.63 -1.56
CA PHE A 146 0.53 23.13 -1.21
C PHE A 146 0.58 22.16 -0.03
N LEU A 147 1.51 21.19 -0.02
CA LEU A 147 1.68 20.27 1.10
C LEU A 147 2.06 21.01 2.39
N CYS A 148 2.87 22.06 2.31
CA CYS A 148 3.19 22.91 3.45
C CYS A 148 1.93 23.59 4.00
N LYS A 149 1.14 24.23 3.14
CA LYS A 149 -0.16 24.87 3.49
C LYS A 149 -1.11 23.85 4.12
N LEU A 150 -1.22 22.66 3.54
CA LEU A 150 -2.09 21.59 4.02
C LEU A 150 -1.67 21.10 5.41
N GLY A 151 -0.38 20.94 5.64
CA GLY A 151 0.16 20.47 6.92
C GLY A 151 0.15 21.52 8.04
N GLU A 152 -0.01 22.80 7.71
CA GLU A 152 -0.23 23.89 8.69
C GLU A 152 -1.70 24.12 9.01
N SER A 153 -2.59 23.64 8.15
CA SER A 153 -4.03 23.87 8.27
C SER A 153 -4.69 22.85 9.20
N ASN A 154 -5.92 23.14 9.59
CA ASN A 154 -6.78 22.19 10.31
C ASN A 154 -7.64 21.32 9.35
N ILE A 155 -7.35 21.34 8.05
CA ILE A 155 -8.08 20.56 7.04
C ILE A 155 -8.01 19.06 7.32
N PRO A 156 -6.83 18.45 7.66
CA PRO A 156 -6.77 17.04 8.00
C PRO A 156 -7.68 16.64 9.17
N ASP A 157 -7.75 17.46 10.22
CA ASP A 157 -8.61 17.18 11.38
C ASP A 157 -10.09 17.30 11.04
N ARG A 158 -10.48 18.35 10.27
CA ARG A 158 -11.86 18.52 9.81
C ARG A 158 -12.29 17.40 8.86
N PHE A 159 -11.41 17.00 7.95
CA PHE A 159 -11.66 15.86 7.07
C PHE A 159 -11.89 14.58 7.90
N THR A 160 -11.08 14.35 8.91
CA THR A 160 -11.23 13.22 9.83
C THR A 160 -12.60 13.27 10.55
N SER A 161 -13.02 14.44 11.06
CA SER A 161 -14.34 14.59 11.68
C SER A 161 -15.46 14.27 10.70
N GLN A 162 -15.41 14.80 9.49
CA GLN A 162 -16.44 14.55 8.47
C GLN A 162 -16.46 13.08 8.01
N LEU A 163 -15.30 12.46 7.89
CA LEU A 163 -15.20 11.02 7.58
C LEU A 163 -15.88 10.18 8.66
N ILE A 164 -15.61 10.47 9.93
CA ILE A 164 -16.21 9.77 11.08
C ILE A 164 -17.73 10.00 11.13
N GLU A 165 -18.17 11.25 11.00
CA GLU A 165 -19.61 11.60 10.96
C GLU A 165 -20.33 10.90 9.79
N GLY A 166 -19.74 10.95 8.60
CA GLY A 166 -20.34 10.39 7.39
C GLY A 166 -20.35 8.85 7.36
N THR A 167 -19.40 8.22 8.02
CA THR A 167 -19.36 6.75 8.14
C THR A 167 -20.20 6.24 9.31
N GLY A 168 -20.62 7.10 10.25
CA GLY A 168 -21.38 6.74 11.46
C GLY A 168 -20.47 6.18 12.57
N THR A 169 -21.09 5.75 13.67
CA THR A 169 -20.36 5.26 14.84
C THR A 169 -19.59 3.98 14.56
N ALA A 170 -18.29 3.98 14.80
CA ALA A 170 -17.47 2.78 14.80
C ALA A 170 -17.68 2.01 16.11
N ASN A 171 -17.96 0.70 16.04
CA ASN A 171 -18.16 -0.15 17.23
C ASN A 171 -16.83 -0.72 17.74
N THR A 172 -15.88 -0.94 16.84
CA THR A 172 -14.58 -1.53 17.18
C THR A 172 -13.46 -0.75 16.51
N LEU A 173 -12.55 -0.23 17.32
CA LEU A 173 -11.37 0.52 16.88
C LEU A 173 -10.10 -0.28 17.15
N ILE A 174 -9.27 -0.41 16.15
CA ILE A 174 -7.93 -0.98 16.30
C ILE A 174 -6.93 0.17 16.31
N TYR A 175 -6.13 0.25 17.38
CA TYR A 175 -5.10 1.27 17.55
C TYR A 175 -3.72 0.66 17.54
N ASP A 176 -2.85 1.17 16.68
CA ASP A 176 -1.44 0.77 16.65
C ASP A 176 -0.55 1.89 16.11
N ILE A 177 0.77 1.76 16.28
CA ILE A 177 1.78 2.75 15.90
C ILE A 177 2.84 2.09 15.05
N THR A 178 3.36 2.84 14.08
CA THR A 178 4.53 2.43 13.28
C THR A 178 5.58 3.52 13.24
N SER A 179 6.82 3.15 12.92
CA SER A 179 7.94 4.08 12.72
C SER A 179 8.07 4.43 11.25
N LEU A 180 8.30 5.72 10.95
CA LEU A 180 8.61 6.22 9.62
C LEU A 180 9.97 6.92 9.66
N SER A 181 10.98 6.27 9.10
CA SER A 181 12.36 6.75 9.09
C SER A 181 12.62 7.79 8.01
N SER A 182 13.57 8.69 8.25
CA SER A 182 13.99 9.70 7.28
C SER A 182 15.47 10.05 7.40
N TYR A 183 16.07 10.43 6.29
CA TYR A 183 17.41 11.01 6.24
C TYR A 183 17.42 12.54 6.42
N SER A 184 16.25 13.17 6.51
CA SER A 184 16.14 14.63 6.64
C SER A 184 16.71 15.10 7.99
N LYS A 185 17.39 16.24 7.96
CA LYS A 185 17.85 16.93 9.17
C LYS A 185 16.99 18.15 9.52
N LEU A 186 15.93 18.40 8.76
CA LEU A 186 15.13 19.63 8.81
C LEU A 186 13.74 19.42 9.44
N ILE A 187 13.41 18.20 9.84
CA ILE A 187 12.13 17.86 10.45
C ILE A 187 12.33 17.72 11.96
N GLY A 188 11.77 18.63 12.74
CA GLY A 188 11.97 18.67 14.19
C GLY A 188 11.41 17.47 14.97
N LEU A 189 10.44 16.75 14.37
CA LEU A 189 9.86 15.52 14.94
C LEU A 189 10.71 14.25 14.74
N LEU A 190 11.77 14.35 13.93
CA LEU A 190 12.66 13.21 13.68
C LEU A 190 13.61 13.03 14.88
N GLU A 191 13.38 11.97 15.62
CA GLU A 191 14.16 11.62 16.79
C GLU A 191 14.52 10.13 16.77
N TYR A 192 15.63 9.78 17.42
CA TYR A 192 15.97 8.37 17.61
C TYR A 192 15.07 7.76 18.68
N GLY A 193 14.57 6.58 18.40
CA GLY A 193 13.69 5.82 19.29
C GLY A 193 13.66 4.35 18.92
N TYR A 194 12.71 3.60 19.47
CA TYR A 194 12.51 2.22 19.08
C TYR A 194 12.00 2.15 17.65
N ASN A 195 12.87 1.73 16.74
CA ASN A 195 12.53 1.58 15.31
C ASN A 195 12.02 0.18 15.03
N ARG A 196 10.77 0.07 14.59
CA ARG A 196 10.10 -1.22 14.28
C ARG A 196 10.64 -1.90 13.05
N ASP A 197 11.26 -1.15 12.15
CA ASP A 197 11.85 -1.67 10.91
C ASP A 197 13.35 -2.03 11.12
N GLY A 198 13.89 -1.81 12.31
CA GLY A 198 15.28 -2.08 12.64
C GLY A 198 16.29 -1.13 11.97
N ALA A 199 15.84 -0.03 11.39
CA ALA A 199 16.72 0.97 10.78
C ALA A 199 17.36 1.85 11.86
N ASP A 200 18.68 2.07 11.77
CA ASP A 200 19.41 3.02 12.63
C ASP A 200 19.32 4.44 12.05
N LEU A 201 18.11 4.98 12.04
CA LEU A 201 17.78 6.29 11.49
C LEU A 201 16.81 7.02 12.44
N PRO A 202 16.86 8.37 12.47
CA PRO A 202 15.83 9.14 13.13
C PRO A 202 14.49 8.91 12.44
N GLN A 203 13.43 8.91 13.24
CA GLN A 203 12.07 8.54 12.80
C GLN A 203 11.02 9.47 13.39
N ILE A 204 9.85 9.46 12.81
CA ILE A 204 8.60 9.86 13.46
C ILE A 204 7.78 8.61 13.77
N ASN A 205 6.95 8.68 14.79
CA ASN A 205 5.98 7.64 15.09
C ASN A 205 4.61 8.06 14.53
N LEU A 206 4.03 7.21 13.66
CA LEU A 206 2.70 7.41 13.08
C LEU A 206 1.74 6.42 13.72
N SER A 207 0.72 6.93 14.40
CA SER A 207 -0.41 6.10 14.84
C SER A 207 -1.49 6.05 13.78
N LEU A 208 -2.17 4.91 13.70
CA LEU A 208 -3.43 4.75 12.95
C LEU A 208 -4.51 4.24 13.89
N ILE A 209 -5.73 4.70 13.64
CA ILE A 209 -6.94 4.14 14.20
C ILE A 209 -7.78 3.63 13.04
N MET A 210 -8.06 2.34 13.07
CA MET A 210 -8.87 1.69 12.06
C MET A 210 -10.26 1.36 12.60
N ASP A 211 -11.27 1.66 11.82
CA ASP A 211 -12.60 1.10 11.99
C ASP A 211 -12.59 -0.34 11.46
N LYS A 212 -12.67 -1.32 12.37
CA LYS A 212 -12.66 -2.74 12.02
C LYS A 212 -13.82 -3.13 11.12
N ASP A 213 -15.01 -2.61 11.42
CA ASP A 213 -16.23 -3.04 10.75
C ASP A 213 -16.28 -2.60 9.28
N ARG A 214 -15.61 -1.47 8.98
CA ARG A 214 -15.47 -0.94 7.62
C ARG A 214 -14.16 -1.33 6.95
N GLY A 215 -13.16 -1.75 7.73
CA GLY A 215 -11.83 -2.10 7.26
C GLY A 215 -11.05 -0.91 6.68
N ILE A 216 -11.27 0.30 7.20
CA ILE A 216 -10.59 1.52 6.76
C ILE A 216 -9.96 2.27 7.94
N PRO A 217 -8.82 2.96 7.73
CA PRO A 217 -8.31 3.89 8.72
C PRO A 217 -9.21 5.13 8.78
N VAL A 218 -9.56 5.55 9.99
CA VAL A 218 -10.46 6.69 10.22
C VAL A 218 -9.76 7.87 10.87
N MET A 219 -8.63 7.65 11.53
CA MET A 219 -7.84 8.71 12.17
C MET A 219 -6.36 8.33 12.19
N TYR A 220 -5.49 9.33 12.18
CA TYR A 220 -4.06 9.17 12.41
C TYR A 220 -3.53 10.27 13.34
N ASP A 221 -2.35 10.03 13.91
CA ASP A 221 -1.59 11.06 14.64
C ASP A 221 -0.08 10.89 14.43
N ILE A 222 0.66 11.96 14.63
CA ILE A 222 2.09 12.01 14.40
C ILE A 222 2.78 12.40 15.70
N PHE A 223 3.73 11.56 16.17
CA PHE A 223 4.51 11.78 17.38
C PHE A 223 6.00 11.84 17.06
N PRO A 224 6.78 12.57 17.89
CA PRO A 224 8.23 12.45 17.84
C PRO A 224 8.71 11.02 18.00
N GLY A 225 9.80 10.67 17.32
CA GLY A 225 10.30 9.29 17.29
C GLY A 225 10.75 8.72 18.64
N SER A 226 11.11 9.57 19.58
CA SER A 226 11.52 9.17 20.95
C SER A 226 10.34 8.83 21.87
N ILE A 227 9.11 9.24 21.51
CA ILE A 227 7.93 9.03 22.35
C ILE A 227 7.54 7.55 22.37
N PRO A 228 7.51 6.89 23.55
CA PRO A 228 7.07 5.50 23.66
C PRO A 228 5.57 5.35 23.40
N ASP A 229 5.17 4.22 22.80
CA ASP A 229 3.77 3.93 22.47
C ASP A 229 2.83 4.09 23.68
N VAL A 230 3.28 3.62 24.83
CA VAL A 230 2.52 3.69 26.09
C VAL A 230 2.08 5.11 26.45
N SER A 231 2.86 6.11 26.06
CA SER A 231 2.60 7.52 26.40
C SER A 231 1.61 8.20 25.44
N THR A 232 1.30 7.58 24.30
CA THR A 232 0.43 8.18 23.26
C THR A 232 -1.05 7.98 23.53
N LEU A 233 -1.41 6.95 24.29
CA LEU A 233 -2.81 6.49 24.43
C LEU A 233 -3.72 7.58 24.99
N SER A 234 -3.34 8.25 26.08
CA SER A 234 -4.16 9.29 26.70
C SER A 234 -4.53 10.43 25.73
N GLY A 235 -3.55 10.92 24.97
CA GLY A 235 -3.80 11.92 23.93
C GLY A 235 -4.72 11.42 22.82
N THR A 236 -4.54 10.20 22.40
CA THR A 236 -5.34 9.56 21.37
C THR A 236 -6.78 9.37 21.81
N LEU A 237 -7.05 8.91 23.03
CA LEU A 237 -8.41 8.77 23.58
C LEU A 237 -9.14 10.11 23.62
N LYS A 238 -8.45 11.20 24.00
CA LYS A 238 -9.02 12.56 23.97
C LYS A 238 -9.40 12.99 22.57
N LYS A 239 -8.56 12.69 21.56
CA LYS A 239 -8.86 12.98 20.16
C LYS A 239 -10.06 12.15 19.63
N ILE A 240 -10.10 10.86 19.91
CA ILE A 240 -11.23 9.99 19.54
C ILE A 240 -12.55 10.59 20.07
N LYS A 241 -12.55 10.98 21.34
CA LYS A 241 -13.70 11.63 21.99
C LYS A 241 -14.04 12.99 21.36
N ALA A 242 -13.03 13.80 21.01
CA ALA A 242 -13.23 15.10 20.36
C ALA A 242 -13.85 14.96 18.97
N HIS A 243 -13.57 13.87 18.23
CA HIS A 243 -14.21 13.52 16.97
C HIS A 243 -15.60 12.86 17.12
N GLY A 244 -16.13 12.79 18.35
CA GLY A 244 -17.50 12.31 18.60
C GLY A 244 -17.67 10.79 18.66
N ILE A 245 -16.59 10.00 18.60
CA ILE A 245 -16.66 8.55 18.73
C ILE A 245 -16.89 8.18 20.19
N GLN A 246 -17.95 7.43 20.46
CA GLN A 246 -18.34 6.95 21.79
C GLN A 246 -18.72 5.47 21.71
N ASN A 247 -18.65 4.78 22.86
CA ASN A 247 -19.10 3.39 23.01
C ASN A 247 -18.42 2.42 22.04
N TYR A 248 -17.09 2.45 21.97
CA TYR A 248 -16.28 1.58 21.13
C TYR A 248 -15.46 0.59 21.97
N ILE A 249 -14.99 -0.47 21.31
CA ILE A 249 -14.01 -1.41 21.84
C ILE A 249 -12.64 -1.02 21.28
N ALA A 250 -11.67 -0.74 22.16
CA ALA A 250 -10.31 -0.43 21.76
C ALA A 250 -9.43 -1.70 21.75
N ILE A 251 -8.89 -2.06 20.59
CA ILE A 251 -7.98 -3.21 20.46
C ILE A 251 -6.56 -2.68 20.31
N MET A 252 -5.65 -3.12 21.19
CA MET A 252 -4.30 -2.58 21.29
C MET A 252 -3.24 -3.67 21.50
N ASP A 253 -2.02 -3.41 21.01
CA ASP A 253 -0.88 -4.29 21.24
C ASP A 253 -0.27 -4.13 22.65
N ARG A 254 0.60 -5.07 23.00
CA ARG A 254 1.39 -5.07 24.25
C ARG A 254 2.28 -3.83 24.42
N GLY A 255 2.59 -3.10 23.36
CA GLY A 255 3.33 -1.84 23.39
C GLY A 255 2.64 -0.77 24.22
N PHE A 256 1.31 -0.79 24.25
CA PHE A 256 0.48 0.14 25.02
C PHE A 256 0.23 -0.28 26.46
N PHE A 257 0.68 -1.47 26.85
CA PHE A 257 0.42 -2.02 28.15
C PHE A 257 1.18 -1.26 29.25
N SER A 258 0.41 -0.61 30.12
CA SER A 258 0.85 -0.11 31.43
C SER A 258 -0.32 -0.10 32.39
N LEU A 259 -0.02 -0.11 33.69
CA LEU A 259 -1.06 0.00 34.72
C LEU A 259 -1.85 1.31 34.56
N SER A 260 -1.14 2.41 34.29
CA SER A 260 -1.76 3.72 34.06
C SER A 260 -2.76 3.71 32.89
N ASN A 261 -2.39 3.09 31.77
CA ASN A 261 -3.27 3.00 30.61
C ASN A 261 -4.51 2.12 30.88
N LEU A 262 -4.34 1.00 31.59
CA LEU A 262 -5.48 0.18 32.01
C LEU A 262 -6.45 0.94 32.92
N CYS A 263 -5.90 1.69 33.91
CA CYS A 263 -6.72 2.54 34.78
C CYS A 263 -7.41 3.66 33.99
N GLU A 264 -6.75 4.28 33.03
CA GLU A 264 -7.33 5.34 32.21
C GLU A 264 -8.49 4.82 31.34
N LEU A 265 -8.32 3.65 30.69
CA LEU A 265 -9.39 3.01 29.93
C LEU A 265 -10.60 2.68 30.82
N ALA A 266 -10.35 2.08 31.99
CA ALA A 266 -11.40 1.75 32.94
C ALA A 266 -12.11 3.02 33.47
N HIS A 267 -11.36 4.07 33.81
CA HIS A 267 -11.93 5.34 34.29
C HIS A 267 -12.80 6.05 33.24
N ASN A 268 -12.42 5.95 31.96
CA ASN A 268 -13.21 6.50 30.86
C ASN A 268 -14.35 5.58 30.42
N GLY A 269 -14.54 4.40 31.05
CA GLY A 269 -15.57 3.44 30.70
C GLY A 269 -15.40 2.82 29.31
N ILE A 270 -14.18 2.79 28.78
CA ILE A 270 -13.88 2.27 27.43
C ILE A 270 -13.68 0.76 27.51
N SER A 271 -14.45 0.03 26.74
CA SER A 271 -14.22 -1.39 26.54
C SER A 271 -12.93 -1.60 25.75
N PHE A 272 -12.10 -2.57 26.17
CA PHE A 272 -10.82 -2.79 25.51
C PHE A 272 -10.43 -4.27 25.48
N ILE A 273 -9.52 -4.59 24.55
CA ILE A 273 -8.74 -5.83 24.51
C ILE A 273 -7.29 -5.45 24.30
N MET A 274 -6.40 -5.85 25.22
CA MET A 274 -4.99 -5.48 25.21
C MET A 274 -4.10 -6.66 25.59
N ALA A 275 -3.03 -6.89 24.82
CA ALA A 275 -2.07 -7.91 25.15
C ALA A 275 -1.14 -7.47 26.32
N ALA A 276 -0.87 -8.40 27.22
CA ALA A 276 -0.02 -8.15 28.38
C ALA A 276 1.46 -8.12 28.05
N LYS A 277 2.21 -7.22 28.70
CA LYS A 277 3.66 -7.13 28.61
C LYS A 277 4.30 -8.09 29.62
N LEU A 278 4.47 -9.34 29.22
CA LEU A 278 4.96 -10.44 30.09
C LEU A 278 6.38 -10.26 30.65
N GLN A 279 7.07 -9.15 30.36
CA GLN A 279 8.35 -8.80 30.98
C GLN A 279 8.21 -8.29 32.42
N LEU A 280 7.03 -7.80 32.80
CA LEU A 280 6.74 -7.35 34.15
C LEU A 280 6.68 -8.56 35.12
N ASN A 281 7.28 -8.43 36.29
CA ASN A 281 7.43 -9.57 37.23
C ASN A 281 6.07 -10.14 37.67
N ASP A 282 5.10 -9.29 37.97
CA ASP A 282 3.76 -9.72 38.40
C ASP A 282 3.06 -10.51 37.31
N LEU A 283 3.21 -10.09 36.05
CA LEU A 283 2.60 -10.80 34.91
C LEU A 283 3.34 -12.09 34.57
N LYS A 284 4.66 -12.16 34.82
CA LYS A 284 5.39 -13.43 34.73
C LYS A 284 4.85 -14.43 35.76
N HIS A 285 4.60 -13.96 36.98
CA HIS A 285 4.01 -14.79 38.04
C HIS A 285 2.63 -15.29 37.67
N LEU A 286 1.77 -14.36 37.20
CA LEU A 286 0.40 -14.68 36.76
C LEU A 286 0.42 -15.74 35.64
N LEU A 287 1.29 -15.61 34.64
CA LEU A 287 1.44 -16.60 33.58
C LEU A 287 1.96 -17.93 34.12
N THR A 288 2.94 -17.92 35.04
CA THR A 288 3.50 -19.13 35.65
C THR A 288 2.45 -19.90 36.44
N GLU A 289 1.58 -19.20 37.16
CA GLU A 289 0.46 -19.84 37.85
C GLU A 289 -0.59 -20.40 36.85
N ALA A 290 -0.91 -19.64 35.81
CA ALA A 290 -1.83 -20.09 34.78
C ALA A 290 -1.32 -21.34 34.02
N GLN A 291 -0.01 -21.45 33.80
CA GLN A 291 0.62 -22.56 33.08
C GLN A 291 0.51 -23.92 33.76
N LYS A 292 0.22 -23.98 35.06
CA LYS A 292 0.18 -25.26 35.81
C LYS A 292 -0.89 -26.23 35.30
N ASP A 293 -1.96 -25.67 34.76
CA ASP A 293 -3.13 -26.44 34.30
C ASP A 293 -3.81 -25.82 33.06
N ILE A 294 -3.11 -24.96 32.33
CA ILE A 294 -3.69 -24.26 31.17
C ILE A 294 -4.13 -25.21 30.05
N ASP A 295 -3.48 -26.38 29.96
CA ASP A 295 -3.74 -27.43 28.97
C ASP A 295 -4.79 -28.45 29.42
N ASP A 296 -5.46 -28.23 30.56
CA ASP A 296 -6.60 -29.04 30.97
C ASP A 296 -7.73 -28.97 29.94
N ALA A 297 -8.39 -30.10 29.69
CA ALA A 297 -9.49 -30.21 28.73
C ALA A 297 -10.66 -29.22 28.99
N LYS A 298 -10.84 -28.75 30.23
CA LYS A 298 -11.89 -27.76 30.59
C LYS A 298 -11.65 -26.37 29.98
N TYR A 299 -10.41 -26.07 29.55
CA TYR A 299 -10.01 -24.82 28.90
C TYR A 299 -9.84 -24.95 27.40
N LEU A 300 -10.13 -26.13 26.84
CA LEU A 300 -9.98 -26.40 25.42
C LEU A 300 -11.12 -25.75 24.63
N HIS A 301 -10.75 -24.97 23.63
CA HIS A 301 -11.64 -24.36 22.65
C HIS A 301 -11.16 -24.68 21.24
N LYS A 302 -12.02 -24.38 20.25
CA LYS A 302 -11.68 -24.46 18.82
C LYS A 302 -11.65 -23.06 18.23
N PHE A 303 -10.52 -22.68 17.64
CA PHE A 303 -10.36 -21.43 16.94
C PHE A 303 -9.81 -21.65 15.52
N ASN A 304 -10.55 -21.26 14.49
CA ASN A 304 -10.17 -21.45 13.07
C ASN A 304 -9.71 -22.88 12.73
N LYS A 305 -10.41 -23.90 13.24
CA LYS A 305 -10.10 -25.35 13.12
C LYS A 305 -8.92 -25.86 13.97
N ASP A 306 -8.13 -24.99 14.58
CA ASP A 306 -7.03 -25.38 15.47
C ASP A 306 -7.50 -25.42 16.94
N PRO A 307 -6.94 -26.31 17.78
CA PRO A 307 -7.20 -26.31 19.22
C PRO A 307 -6.46 -25.15 19.87
N ILE A 308 -7.12 -24.48 20.80
CA ILE A 308 -6.54 -23.46 21.65
C ILE A 308 -7.05 -23.61 23.07
N PHE A 309 -6.22 -23.34 24.06
CA PHE A 309 -6.63 -23.32 25.46
C PHE A 309 -6.74 -21.89 25.95
N ALA A 310 -7.79 -21.59 26.72
CA ALA A 310 -8.04 -20.26 27.26
C ALA A 310 -8.54 -20.36 28.70
N LYS A 311 -7.65 -20.02 29.63
CA LYS A 311 -7.92 -20.03 31.07
C LYS A 311 -8.32 -18.65 31.54
N PRO A 312 -9.49 -18.44 32.18
CA PRO A 312 -9.86 -17.17 32.79
C PRO A 312 -8.87 -16.80 33.91
N ILE A 313 -8.47 -15.54 33.93
CA ILE A 313 -7.60 -14.96 34.96
C ILE A 313 -8.09 -13.59 35.39
N THR A 314 -7.69 -13.17 36.56
CA THR A 314 -7.92 -11.81 37.05
C THR A 314 -6.61 -11.17 37.47
N TYR A 315 -6.48 -9.89 37.26
CA TYR A 315 -5.34 -9.11 37.68
C TYR A 315 -5.76 -7.91 38.52
N LYS A 316 -5.23 -7.79 39.71
CA LYS A 316 -5.54 -6.68 40.62
C LYS A 316 -4.57 -5.53 40.38
N ILE A 317 -5.13 -4.32 40.18
CA ILE A 317 -4.40 -3.08 40.02
C ILE A 317 -4.97 -2.11 41.03
N ASP A 318 -4.23 -1.83 42.09
CA ASP A 318 -4.67 -1.01 43.24
C ASP A 318 -6.06 -1.49 43.77
N THR A 319 -7.09 -0.69 43.57
CA THR A 319 -8.48 -0.98 43.98
C THR A 319 -9.31 -1.64 42.87
N SER A 320 -8.79 -1.76 41.66
CA SER A 320 -9.49 -2.27 40.49
C SER A 320 -9.09 -3.71 40.16
N VAL A 321 -10.00 -4.47 39.56
CA VAL A 321 -9.77 -5.82 39.05
C VAL A 321 -9.99 -5.82 37.56
N VAL A 322 -8.98 -6.21 36.79
CA VAL A 322 -9.07 -6.38 35.34
C VAL A 322 -9.21 -7.86 35.04
N GLN A 323 -10.15 -8.19 34.17
CA GLN A 323 -10.35 -9.55 33.67
C GLN A 323 -9.41 -9.86 32.50
N GLY A 324 -9.08 -11.13 32.33
CA GLY A 324 -8.25 -11.58 31.21
C GLY A 324 -8.39 -13.08 30.95
N TYR A 325 -7.79 -13.48 29.87
CA TYR A 325 -7.58 -14.88 29.52
C TYR A 325 -6.09 -15.12 29.33
N ALA A 326 -5.56 -16.16 29.96
CA ALA A 326 -4.29 -16.74 29.59
C ALA A 326 -4.55 -17.78 28.48
N TYR A 327 -3.92 -17.55 27.33
CA TYR A 327 -4.05 -18.45 26.17
C TYR A 327 -2.81 -19.34 26.06
N TYR A 328 -3.04 -20.57 25.59
CA TYR A 328 -2.01 -21.44 25.09
C TYR A 328 -2.39 -21.94 23.70
N ASP A 329 -1.56 -21.62 22.73
CA ASP A 329 -1.69 -21.97 21.32
C ASP A 329 -0.58 -22.98 20.95
N PRO A 330 -0.90 -24.31 20.87
CA PRO A 330 0.09 -25.34 20.57
C PRO A 330 0.76 -25.17 19.20
N LYS A 331 0.04 -24.63 18.21
CA LYS A 331 0.57 -24.38 16.87
C LYS A 331 1.57 -23.24 16.88
N LEU A 332 1.25 -22.15 17.57
CA LEU A 332 2.18 -21.03 17.78
C LEU A 332 3.42 -21.49 18.56
N GLU A 333 3.25 -22.30 19.61
CA GLU A 333 4.36 -22.86 20.36
C GLU A 333 5.32 -23.63 19.46
N GLN A 334 4.80 -24.50 18.58
CA GLN A 334 5.61 -25.27 17.65
C GLN A 334 6.40 -24.37 16.70
N ILE A 335 5.76 -23.35 16.13
CA ILE A 335 6.40 -22.39 15.21
C ILE A 335 7.51 -21.62 15.93
N GLU A 336 7.22 -21.10 17.13
CA GLU A 336 8.20 -20.32 17.92
C GLU A 336 9.40 -21.18 18.33
N LYS A 337 9.17 -22.44 18.78
CA LYS A 337 10.22 -23.40 19.13
C LYS A 337 11.12 -23.69 17.93
N GLN A 338 10.53 -24.02 16.79
CA GLN A 338 11.28 -24.30 15.57
C GLN A 338 12.12 -23.09 15.15
N THR A 339 11.53 -21.89 15.16
CA THR A 339 12.22 -20.65 14.79
C THR A 339 13.42 -20.38 15.72
N LEU A 340 13.23 -20.52 17.03
CA LEU A 340 14.34 -20.35 17.99
C LEU A 340 15.46 -21.35 17.76
N LEU A 341 15.12 -22.63 17.67
CA LEU A 341 16.13 -23.70 17.53
C LEU A 341 16.92 -23.57 16.23
N THR A 342 16.25 -23.27 15.12
CA THR A 342 16.92 -23.02 13.83
C THR A 342 17.87 -21.83 13.96
N LYS A 343 17.40 -20.70 14.52
CA LYS A 343 18.24 -19.52 14.69
C LYS A 343 19.46 -19.77 15.58
N LEU A 344 19.29 -20.48 16.70
CA LEU A 344 20.41 -20.82 17.58
C LEU A 344 21.41 -21.77 16.89
N TYR A 345 20.91 -22.72 16.09
CA TYR A 345 21.76 -23.59 15.30
C TYR A 345 22.59 -22.80 14.28
N ASP A 346 21.95 -21.93 13.51
CA ASP A 346 22.62 -21.13 12.48
C ASP A 346 23.71 -20.23 13.09
N ILE A 347 23.38 -19.54 14.21
CA ILE A 347 24.36 -18.70 14.94
C ILE A 347 25.54 -19.55 15.42
N ARG A 348 25.30 -20.72 15.97
CA ARG A 348 26.38 -21.62 16.42
C ARG A 348 27.27 -22.03 15.26
N GLU A 349 26.69 -22.42 14.12
CA GLU A 349 27.44 -22.81 12.92
C GLU A 349 28.27 -21.62 12.36
N GLU A 350 27.72 -20.41 12.40
CA GLU A 350 28.47 -19.21 12.00
C GLU A 350 29.65 -18.96 12.94
N LEU A 351 29.44 -19.01 14.27
CA LEU A 351 30.48 -18.78 15.26
C LEU A 351 31.63 -19.76 15.16
N VAL A 352 31.34 -21.05 14.96
CA VAL A 352 32.37 -22.11 14.80
C VAL A 352 33.25 -21.86 13.57
N LYS A 353 32.71 -21.28 12.52
CA LYS A 353 33.44 -20.92 11.29
C LYS A 353 34.29 -19.67 11.39
N VAL A 354 34.06 -18.83 12.40
CA VAL A 354 34.80 -17.57 12.59
C VAL A 354 36.25 -17.84 13.02
N ARG A 355 37.20 -17.28 12.28
CA ARG A 355 38.61 -17.20 12.69
C ARG A 355 38.96 -15.80 13.20
N LEU A 356 39.43 -15.73 14.42
CA LEU A 356 39.79 -14.49 15.07
C LEU A 356 41.14 -13.98 14.55
N LYS A 357 41.17 -12.70 14.15
CA LYS A 357 42.43 -12.04 13.80
C LYS A 357 43.21 -11.70 15.07
N LYS A 358 44.54 -11.71 14.99
CA LYS A 358 45.48 -11.51 16.11
C LYS A 358 45.18 -10.25 16.99
N ASN A 359 44.52 -9.24 16.43
CA ASN A 359 44.21 -7.96 17.11
C ASN A 359 42.70 -7.75 17.31
N SER A 360 41.85 -8.75 17.04
CA SER A 360 40.41 -8.62 17.25
C SER A 360 40.04 -8.93 18.70
N ASN A 361 39.08 -8.14 19.25
CA ASN A 361 38.46 -8.45 20.53
C ASN A 361 37.41 -9.55 20.33
N PRO A 362 37.61 -10.76 20.93
CA PRO A 362 36.67 -11.87 20.74
C PRO A 362 35.26 -11.55 21.22
N TYR A 363 35.12 -10.79 22.29
CA TYR A 363 33.81 -10.41 22.83
C TYR A 363 33.00 -9.53 21.83
N VAL A 364 33.68 -8.60 21.18
CA VAL A 364 33.04 -7.72 20.18
C VAL A 364 32.56 -8.54 18.98
N VAL A 365 33.42 -9.44 18.49
CA VAL A 365 33.08 -10.33 17.38
C VAL A 365 31.91 -11.26 17.73
N PHE A 366 31.94 -11.84 18.94
CA PHE A 366 30.85 -12.66 19.44
C PHE A 366 29.55 -11.87 19.50
N LYS A 367 29.56 -10.68 20.16
CA LYS A 367 28.38 -9.83 20.33
C LYS A 367 27.75 -9.43 18.98
N ASP A 368 28.57 -9.13 17.99
CA ASP A 368 28.12 -8.80 16.63
C ASP A 368 27.40 -9.99 15.98
N LYS A 369 27.95 -11.18 16.10
CA LYS A 369 27.38 -12.40 15.50
C LYS A 369 26.10 -12.87 16.19
N VAL A 370 26.02 -12.80 17.50
CA VAL A 370 24.85 -13.32 18.25
C VAL A 370 23.63 -12.38 18.24
N GLN A 371 23.78 -11.11 17.92
CA GLN A 371 22.65 -10.17 17.70
C GLN A 371 21.52 -10.26 18.76
N GLY A 372 21.86 -10.27 20.04
CA GLY A 372 20.86 -10.37 21.14
C GLY A 372 20.58 -11.80 21.62
N PHE A 373 21.07 -12.84 20.95
CA PHE A 373 20.95 -14.24 21.39
C PHE A 373 22.11 -14.70 22.28
N GLY A 374 23.03 -13.82 22.69
CA GLY A 374 24.21 -14.17 23.47
C GLY A 374 23.93 -14.91 24.78
N ASN A 375 22.79 -14.64 25.41
CA ASN A 375 22.38 -15.31 26.66
C ASN A 375 22.13 -16.82 26.51
N TYR A 376 21.96 -17.31 25.28
CA TYR A 376 21.74 -18.73 24.98
C TYR A 376 23.02 -19.53 24.71
N PHE A 377 24.21 -18.88 24.75
CA PHE A 377 25.47 -19.52 24.44
C PHE A 377 26.47 -19.45 25.60
N ASP A 378 27.14 -20.56 25.87
CA ASP A 378 28.43 -20.58 26.53
C ASP A 378 29.50 -20.61 25.46
N TRP A 379 30.54 -19.81 25.61
CA TRP A 379 31.61 -19.74 24.64
C TRP A 379 32.97 -19.50 25.31
N LYS A 380 34.00 -20.00 24.66
CA LYS A 380 35.41 -19.72 24.96
C LYS A 380 36.17 -19.64 23.63
N VAL A 381 37.35 -19.07 23.70
CA VAL A 381 38.27 -19.03 22.56
C VAL A 381 39.37 -20.09 22.78
N THR A 382 39.53 -20.93 21.77
CA THR A 382 40.61 -21.95 21.72
C THR A 382 41.39 -21.68 20.43
N ASP A 383 42.68 -21.30 20.59
CA ASP A 383 43.54 -20.84 19.52
C ASP A 383 42.95 -19.59 18.83
N ASP A 384 42.42 -19.68 17.63
CA ASP A 384 41.79 -18.59 16.89
C ASP A 384 40.32 -18.83 16.59
N HIS A 385 39.69 -19.77 17.29
CA HIS A 385 38.30 -20.21 17.04
C HIS A 385 37.42 -20.04 18.28
N PHE A 386 36.12 -19.87 18.04
CA PHE A 386 35.11 -19.98 19.09
C PHE A 386 34.75 -21.47 19.32
N ASP A 387 34.88 -21.90 20.56
CA ASP A 387 34.26 -23.14 21.05
C ASP A 387 32.94 -22.73 21.71
N VAL A 388 31.79 -23.13 21.13
CA VAL A 388 30.46 -22.64 21.46
C VAL A 388 29.51 -23.78 21.76
N SER A 389 28.84 -23.68 22.90
CA SER A 389 27.75 -24.61 23.27
C SER A 389 26.45 -23.83 23.59
N ILE A 390 25.32 -24.50 23.33
CA ILE A 390 24.00 -23.90 23.61
C ILE A 390 23.61 -24.23 25.06
N LYS A 391 23.22 -23.17 25.82
CA LYS A 391 22.75 -23.27 27.21
C LYS A 391 21.37 -23.93 27.27
N GLN A 392 21.30 -25.18 27.59
CA GLN A 392 20.05 -25.94 27.62
C GLN A 392 19.02 -25.32 28.58
N ASN A 393 19.42 -24.87 29.77
CA ASN A 393 18.53 -24.29 30.74
C ASN A 393 17.90 -22.96 30.25
N ALA A 394 18.68 -22.10 29.59
CA ALA A 394 18.19 -20.85 29.02
C ALA A 394 17.18 -21.09 27.90
N VAL A 395 17.47 -22.07 27.03
CA VAL A 395 16.58 -22.50 25.96
C VAL A 395 15.28 -23.09 26.54
N ALA A 396 15.37 -24.01 27.49
CA ALA A 396 14.19 -24.63 28.13
C ALA A 396 13.29 -23.58 28.80
N GLN A 397 13.88 -22.63 29.55
CA GLN A 397 13.11 -21.53 30.16
C GLN A 397 12.40 -20.65 29.13
N ARG A 398 13.01 -20.43 27.97
CA ARG A 398 12.37 -19.68 26.88
C ARG A 398 11.25 -20.50 26.24
N MET A 399 11.51 -21.76 25.95
CA MET A 399 10.54 -22.67 25.30
C MET A 399 9.29 -22.88 26.16
N ASN A 400 9.40 -22.93 27.47
CA ASN A 400 8.27 -23.06 28.39
C ASN A 400 7.25 -21.91 28.30
N LYS A 401 7.64 -20.75 27.79
CA LYS A 401 6.78 -19.58 27.62
C LYS A 401 6.20 -19.42 26.21
N MET A 402 6.66 -20.26 25.26
CA MET A 402 6.22 -20.17 23.88
C MET A 402 4.78 -20.63 23.72
N GLY A 403 4.11 -20.05 22.73
CA GLY A 403 2.70 -20.29 22.48
C GLY A 403 1.74 -19.75 23.55
N LYS A 404 2.28 -19.04 24.56
CA LYS A 404 1.48 -18.56 25.71
C LYS A 404 1.49 -17.04 25.79
N TYR A 405 0.29 -16.47 25.97
CA TYR A 405 0.10 -15.02 26.09
C TYR A 405 -1.13 -14.71 26.94
N ILE A 406 -1.23 -13.47 27.39
CA ILE A 406 -2.36 -12.99 28.17
C ILE A 406 -3.02 -11.85 27.40
N LEU A 407 -4.34 -11.91 27.28
CA LEU A 407 -5.16 -10.77 26.86
C LEU A 407 -6.00 -10.31 28.03
N PHE A 408 -5.84 -9.04 28.41
CA PHE A 408 -6.73 -8.36 29.33
C PHE A 408 -7.88 -7.71 28.54
N TYR A 409 -9.03 -7.68 29.14
CA TYR A 409 -10.21 -7.09 28.51
C TYR A 409 -11.14 -6.42 29.53
N SER A 410 -11.95 -5.50 29.03
CA SER A 410 -13.10 -4.92 29.69
C SER A 410 -14.28 -4.99 28.76
N GLY A 411 -15.41 -5.44 29.27
CA GLY A 411 -16.63 -5.73 28.49
C GLY A 411 -17.12 -7.15 28.73
N ASN A 412 -18.10 -7.59 27.96
CA ASN A 412 -18.64 -8.93 28.06
C ASN A 412 -18.20 -9.75 26.85
N PHE A 413 -17.06 -10.42 26.97
CA PHE A 413 -16.47 -11.24 25.91
C PHE A 413 -16.21 -12.65 26.44
N ASP A 414 -16.57 -13.67 25.67
CA ASP A 414 -16.02 -15.00 25.89
C ASP A 414 -14.57 -15.09 25.38
N ALA A 415 -13.91 -16.20 25.67
CA ALA A 415 -12.51 -16.39 25.32
C ALA A 415 -12.25 -16.38 23.81
N ILE A 416 -13.19 -16.90 23.02
CA ILE A 416 -13.04 -16.97 21.57
C ILE A 416 -13.37 -15.64 20.90
N GLU A 417 -14.37 -14.94 21.38
CA GLU A 417 -14.68 -13.58 20.95
C GLU A 417 -13.51 -12.62 21.22
N CYS A 418 -12.96 -12.66 22.44
CA CYS A 418 -11.81 -11.86 22.83
C CYS A 418 -10.61 -12.12 21.91
N LEU A 419 -10.31 -13.40 21.64
CA LEU A 419 -9.21 -13.77 20.75
C LEU A 419 -9.48 -13.37 19.30
N SER A 420 -10.71 -13.59 18.81
CA SER A 420 -11.11 -13.22 17.45
C SER A 420 -10.92 -11.73 17.21
N LEU A 421 -11.43 -10.91 18.11
CA LEU A 421 -11.27 -9.44 18.03
C LEU A 421 -9.81 -9.04 18.10
N TYR A 422 -9.01 -9.64 18.99
CA TYR A 422 -7.58 -9.33 19.06
C TYR A 422 -6.82 -9.68 17.79
N ARG A 423 -7.15 -10.78 17.11
CA ARG A 423 -6.54 -11.19 15.84
C ARG A 423 -6.86 -10.25 14.67
N GLU A 424 -7.96 -9.49 14.75
CA GLU A 424 -8.27 -8.44 13.76
C GLU A 424 -7.19 -7.34 13.70
N ARG A 425 -6.35 -7.23 14.73
CA ARG A 425 -5.18 -6.34 14.72
C ARG A 425 -4.25 -6.57 13.52
N ASP A 426 -4.23 -7.77 12.96
CA ASP A 426 -3.46 -8.07 11.74
C ASP A 426 -3.87 -7.16 10.55
N GLU A 427 -5.06 -6.57 10.55
CA GLU A 427 -5.50 -5.64 9.51
C GLU A 427 -4.77 -4.30 9.58
N ILE A 428 -4.51 -3.77 10.78
CA ILE A 428 -3.73 -2.53 10.91
C ILE A 428 -2.25 -2.77 10.56
N GLU A 429 -1.70 -3.94 10.88
CA GLU A 429 -0.34 -4.31 10.46
C GLU A 429 -0.23 -4.37 8.92
N ARG A 430 -1.23 -4.96 8.25
CA ARG A 430 -1.32 -4.94 6.78
C ARG A 430 -1.44 -3.52 6.22
N SER A 431 -2.18 -2.64 6.90
CA SER A 431 -2.31 -1.23 6.52
C SER A 431 -0.97 -0.49 6.64
N PHE A 432 -0.20 -0.73 7.69
CA PHE A 432 1.16 -0.18 7.80
C PHE A 432 2.10 -0.70 6.71
N LYS A 433 2.03 -2.00 6.42
CA LYS A 433 2.80 -2.57 5.31
C LYS A 433 2.41 -1.91 3.99
N SER A 434 1.12 -1.72 3.75
CA SER A 434 0.61 -1.06 2.55
C SER A 434 1.08 0.39 2.46
N LEU A 435 1.04 1.12 3.55
CA LEU A 435 1.51 2.50 3.64
C LEU A 435 3.01 2.62 3.28
N LYS A 436 3.83 1.72 3.82
CA LYS A 436 5.28 1.74 3.63
C LYS A 436 5.72 1.28 2.24
N ASN A 437 5.15 0.19 1.74
CA ASN A 437 5.64 -0.52 0.56
C ASN A 437 4.86 -0.15 -0.71
N GLU A 438 3.52 -0.13 -0.65
CA GLU A 438 2.71 0.07 -1.85
C GLU A 438 2.38 1.55 -2.11
N ILE A 439 2.14 2.34 -1.05
CA ILE A 439 1.97 3.81 -1.12
C ILE A 439 3.33 4.51 -1.19
N ASP A 440 4.40 3.79 -0.81
CA ASP A 440 5.80 4.21 -0.90
C ASP A 440 6.06 5.53 -0.13
N ILE A 441 5.66 5.54 1.15
CA ILE A 441 5.88 6.69 2.02
C ILE A 441 7.33 6.80 2.51
N LEU A 442 8.09 5.70 2.47
CA LEU A 442 9.46 5.64 2.97
C LEU A 442 10.51 5.68 1.85
N PRO A 443 11.69 6.28 2.13
CA PRO A 443 11.96 7.16 3.26
C PRO A 443 11.19 8.47 3.12
N LEU A 444 10.85 9.12 4.23
CA LEU A 444 10.18 10.43 4.18
C LEU A 444 11.09 11.47 3.54
N ASN A 445 10.79 11.84 2.30
CA ASN A 445 11.54 12.81 1.49
C ASN A 445 10.86 14.19 1.56
N ALA A 446 10.84 14.80 2.74
CA ALA A 446 10.29 16.13 2.95
C ALA A 446 11.35 17.06 3.55
N HIS A 447 11.21 18.37 3.27
CA HIS A 447 12.18 19.39 3.69
C HIS A 447 11.74 20.19 4.93
N SER A 448 10.53 19.96 5.44
CA SER A 448 10.02 20.60 6.64
C SER A 448 8.98 19.73 7.33
N GLU A 449 8.75 19.98 8.62
CA GLU A 449 7.68 19.31 9.38
C GLU A 449 6.30 19.54 8.76
N LYS A 450 6.01 20.77 8.33
CA LYS A 450 4.74 21.15 7.71
C LYS A 450 4.47 20.37 6.42
N THR A 451 5.47 20.32 5.54
CA THR A 451 5.38 19.52 4.31
C THR A 451 5.21 18.03 4.60
N THR A 452 5.89 17.53 5.65
CA THR A 452 5.74 16.14 6.11
C THR A 452 4.31 15.85 6.56
N ARG A 453 3.71 16.73 7.37
CA ARG A 453 2.31 16.59 7.83
C ARG A 453 1.33 16.57 6.66
N GLY A 454 1.49 17.48 5.69
CA GLY A 454 0.66 17.48 4.48
C GLY A 454 0.83 16.22 3.63
N PHE A 455 2.06 15.73 3.50
CA PHE A 455 2.33 14.49 2.76
C PHE A 455 1.74 13.26 3.46
N ILE A 456 1.82 13.19 4.79
CA ILE A 456 1.20 12.11 5.58
C ILE A 456 -0.32 12.13 5.41
N PHE A 457 -0.96 13.30 5.34
CA PHE A 457 -2.39 13.37 5.04
C PHE A 457 -2.73 12.79 3.65
N ILE A 458 -1.95 13.12 2.62
CA ILE A 458 -2.13 12.50 1.28
C ILE A 458 -1.96 10.98 1.36
N ALA A 459 -0.95 10.49 2.07
CA ALA A 459 -0.72 9.06 2.24
C ALA A 459 -1.85 8.38 3.04
N PHE A 460 -2.38 9.04 4.06
CA PHE A 460 -3.55 8.58 4.82
C PHE A 460 -4.79 8.46 3.93
N LEU A 461 -5.09 9.49 3.12
CA LEU A 461 -6.18 9.43 2.16
C LEU A 461 -5.99 8.29 1.14
N SER A 462 -4.77 8.12 0.64
CA SER A 462 -4.43 7.00 -0.25
C SER A 462 -4.67 5.65 0.42
N LEU A 463 -4.34 5.54 1.71
CA LEU A 463 -4.55 4.33 2.49
C LEU A 463 -6.04 4.03 2.69
N ILE A 464 -6.87 5.04 2.96
CA ILE A 464 -8.34 4.88 3.05
C ILE A 464 -8.89 4.29 1.75
N ILE A 465 -8.55 4.90 0.62
CA ILE A 465 -9.02 4.45 -0.70
C ILE A 465 -8.55 3.01 -0.99
N ARG A 466 -7.27 2.73 -0.74
CA ARG A 466 -6.68 1.42 -1.01
C ARG A 466 -7.25 0.33 -0.11
N THR A 467 -7.42 0.58 1.18
CA THR A 467 -7.99 -0.40 2.12
C THR A 467 -9.46 -0.66 1.82
N ARG A 468 -10.22 0.36 1.42
CA ARG A 468 -11.60 0.18 0.96
C ARG A 468 -11.66 -0.67 -0.30
N LEU A 469 -10.82 -0.39 -1.29
CA LEU A 469 -10.72 -1.20 -2.50
C LEU A 469 -10.39 -2.67 -2.17
N ILE A 470 -9.47 -2.93 -1.24
CA ILE A 470 -9.15 -4.30 -0.78
C ILE A 470 -10.39 -4.95 -0.16
N THR A 471 -11.17 -4.23 0.64
CA THR A 471 -12.40 -4.74 1.25
C THR A 471 -13.44 -5.08 0.19
N MET A 472 -13.63 -4.22 -0.81
CA MET A 472 -14.50 -4.48 -1.96
C MET A 472 -14.05 -5.69 -2.77
N MET A 473 -12.75 -5.80 -3.06
CA MET A 473 -12.16 -6.96 -3.75
C MET A 473 -12.35 -8.26 -2.98
N ARG A 474 -12.23 -8.21 -1.65
CA ARG A 474 -12.46 -9.37 -0.76
C ARG A 474 -13.91 -9.82 -0.84
N ALA A 475 -14.85 -8.89 -0.70
CA ALA A 475 -16.29 -9.18 -0.81
C ALA A 475 -16.70 -9.74 -2.18
N ALA A 476 -16.02 -9.30 -3.25
CA ALA A 476 -16.22 -9.77 -4.61
C ALA A 476 -15.46 -11.06 -4.98
N GLY A 477 -14.70 -11.67 -4.06
CA GLY A 477 -13.86 -12.86 -4.32
C GLY A 477 -12.74 -12.62 -5.34
N LEU A 478 -12.32 -11.36 -5.52
CA LEU A 478 -11.28 -11.00 -6.48
C LEU A 478 -9.86 -11.17 -5.92
N LEU A 479 -9.68 -11.16 -4.59
CA LEU A 479 -8.36 -11.27 -3.97
C LEU A 479 -7.68 -12.62 -4.21
N ASP A 480 -8.44 -13.67 -4.52
CA ASP A 480 -7.89 -14.98 -4.88
C ASP A 480 -7.17 -14.95 -6.25
N LYS A 481 -7.50 -13.98 -7.09
CA LYS A 481 -6.99 -13.89 -8.48
C LYS A 481 -6.12 -12.67 -8.73
N TYR A 482 -6.33 -11.58 -7.98
CA TYR A 482 -5.70 -10.28 -8.22
C TYR A 482 -5.19 -9.67 -6.92
N SER A 483 -3.94 -9.18 -6.92
CA SER A 483 -3.54 -8.11 -6.00
C SER A 483 -4.13 -6.77 -6.48
N VAL A 484 -4.09 -5.74 -5.63
CA VAL A 484 -4.53 -4.38 -6.04
C VAL A 484 -3.75 -3.89 -7.25
N GLU A 485 -2.43 -4.09 -7.26
CA GLU A 485 -1.54 -3.68 -8.36
C GLU A 485 -1.90 -4.40 -9.66
N LEU A 486 -2.15 -5.72 -9.59
CA LEU A 486 -2.51 -6.50 -10.77
C LEU A 486 -3.91 -6.10 -11.28
N LEU A 487 -4.86 -5.81 -10.41
CA LEU A 487 -6.18 -5.32 -10.77
C LEU A 487 -6.07 -3.97 -11.48
N LEU A 488 -5.35 -3.01 -10.89
CA LEU A 488 -5.13 -1.69 -11.50
C LEU A 488 -4.42 -1.81 -12.86
N LEU A 489 -3.41 -2.67 -12.97
CA LEU A 489 -2.70 -2.94 -14.23
C LEU A 489 -3.63 -3.52 -15.31
N GLN A 490 -4.63 -4.37 -14.95
CA GLN A 490 -5.62 -4.83 -15.92
C GLN A 490 -6.55 -3.71 -16.35
N LEU A 491 -6.95 -2.84 -15.42
CA LEU A 491 -7.84 -1.72 -15.69
C LEU A 491 -7.15 -0.56 -16.43
N GLU A 492 -5.86 -0.33 -16.25
CA GLU A 492 -5.06 0.67 -16.99
C GLU A 492 -5.18 0.51 -18.51
N LYS A 493 -5.46 -0.71 -18.99
CA LYS A 493 -5.68 -1.01 -20.42
C LYS A 493 -7.01 -0.49 -20.95
N LEU A 494 -7.95 -0.15 -20.09
CA LEU A 494 -9.17 0.56 -20.48
C LEU A 494 -8.84 2.04 -20.62
N ARG A 495 -8.78 2.50 -21.86
CA ARG A 495 -8.26 3.83 -22.21
C ARG A 495 -9.38 4.76 -22.67
N LYS A 496 -9.26 6.04 -22.31
CA LYS A 496 -10.02 7.12 -22.92
C LYS A 496 -9.16 7.77 -24.01
N ILE A 497 -9.66 7.79 -25.23
CA ILE A 497 -8.92 8.22 -26.41
C ILE A 497 -9.54 9.50 -26.94
N THR A 498 -8.70 10.50 -27.23
CA THR A 498 -9.10 11.70 -27.96
C THR A 498 -8.64 11.58 -29.41
N LEU A 499 -9.55 11.72 -30.35
CA LEU A 499 -9.26 11.72 -31.77
C LEU A 499 -8.84 13.12 -32.24
N ALA A 500 -8.24 13.20 -33.44
CA ALA A 500 -7.78 14.48 -34.00
C ALA A 500 -8.92 15.49 -34.27
N ASP A 501 -10.14 15.02 -34.47
CA ASP A 501 -11.34 15.85 -34.61
C ASP A 501 -11.95 16.30 -33.27
N GLY A 502 -11.34 15.92 -32.13
CA GLY A 502 -11.81 16.26 -30.79
C GLY A 502 -12.81 15.27 -30.20
N GLN A 503 -13.25 14.25 -30.94
CA GLN A 503 -14.14 13.23 -30.41
C GLN A 503 -13.43 12.39 -29.34
N MET A 504 -14.12 12.09 -28.25
CA MET A 504 -13.63 11.21 -27.20
C MET A 504 -14.30 9.85 -27.27
N LEU A 505 -13.51 8.79 -27.19
CA LEU A 505 -13.95 7.40 -27.20
C LEU A 505 -13.33 6.65 -26.03
N VAL A 506 -14.03 5.65 -25.52
CA VAL A 506 -13.46 4.67 -24.57
C VAL A 506 -13.16 3.39 -25.35
N THR A 507 -12.01 2.79 -25.13
CA THR A 507 -11.66 1.50 -25.77
C THR A 507 -12.64 0.40 -25.36
N GLU A 508 -12.81 -0.59 -26.21
CA GLU A 508 -13.61 -1.74 -25.85
C GLU A 508 -13.03 -2.46 -24.63
N MET A 509 -13.91 -2.85 -23.73
CA MET A 509 -13.53 -3.62 -22.55
C MET A 509 -13.22 -5.07 -22.92
N THR A 510 -12.09 -5.55 -22.47
CA THR A 510 -11.77 -6.97 -22.49
C THR A 510 -12.72 -7.75 -21.57
N LYS A 511 -12.84 -9.06 -21.79
CA LYS A 511 -13.64 -9.94 -20.94
C LYS A 511 -13.22 -9.82 -19.45
N LYS A 512 -11.91 -9.80 -19.16
CA LYS A 512 -11.38 -9.67 -17.80
C LYS A 512 -11.78 -8.33 -17.14
N GLN A 513 -11.68 -7.23 -17.85
CA GLN A 513 -12.08 -5.91 -17.35
C GLN A 513 -13.56 -5.87 -17.02
N ARG A 514 -14.40 -6.42 -17.89
CA ARG A 514 -15.85 -6.51 -17.67
C ARG A 514 -16.17 -7.35 -16.43
N GLU A 515 -15.53 -8.51 -16.28
CA GLU A 515 -15.69 -9.37 -15.11
C GLU A 515 -15.28 -8.65 -13.81
N ILE A 516 -14.16 -7.91 -13.81
CA ILE A 516 -13.71 -7.13 -12.65
C ILE A 516 -14.74 -6.04 -12.29
N LEU A 517 -15.14 -5.23 -13.27
CA LEU A 517 -16.06 -4.10 -13.03
C LEU A 517 -17.45 -4.60 -12.61
N GLN A 518 -17.95 -5.68 -13.20
CA GLN A 518 -19.21 -6.31 -12.79
C GLN A 518 -19.14 -6.87 -11.37
N ALA A 519 -18.05 -7.56 -11.02
CA ALA A 519 -17.87 -8.10 -9.65
C ALA A 519 -17.83 -7.01 -8.59
N LEU A 520 -17.38 -5.81 -8.95
CA LEU A 520 -17.36 -4.64 -8.07
C LEU A 520 -18.62 -3.77 -8.17
N ASN A 521 -19.65 -4.21 -8.91
CA ASN A 521 -20.89 -3.46 -9.18
C ASN A 521 -20.65 -2.10 -9.86
N LEU A 522 -19.58 -1.97 -10.61
CA LEU A 522 -19.24 -0.79 -11.40
C LEU A 522 -19.63 -1.08 -12.85
N CYS A 523 -20.90 -0.91 -13.16
CA CYS A 523 -21.35 -0.97 -14.55
C CYS A 523 -20.84 0.27 -15.31
N ALA A 524 -20.02 0.04 -16.34
CA ALA A 524 -19.61 1.08 -17.27
C ALA A 524 -20.69 1.29 -18.34
#